data_8bbd6ca3ee7dc518bfc61c96ec0fa7c0
#
_entry.id   8bbd6ca3ee7dc518bfc61c96ec0fa7c0
#
_cell.length_a   1.000
_cell.length_b   1.000
_cell.length_c   1.000
_cell.angle_alpha   90.00
_cell.angle_beta   90.00
_cell.angle_gamma   90.00
#
_symmetry.space_group_name_H-M   'P 1'
#
loop_
_entity.id
_entity.type
_entity.pdbx_description
1 polymer ?
#
loop_
_entity_poly.entity_id
_entity_poly.type
_entity_poly.pdbx_seq_one_letter_code
_entity_poly.pdbx_strand_id
1 'polypeptide(L)'
;MNNIYKFDFAVNEDILLLEYDRVKHLAEDYIDPRGQVEDWKMIKCNFHYAKYLIKYFMLGEVRPRFYFLPKGVEIPEHIDNNTKCSINFLINSKNPAPVTIEGVDYYYKTCLLNTQKMHSVKNNTEDRLLFKLSIFDDDFETVKEKIKNANNRN
;
A
#
# COMPACT_ATOMS: atom_id res chain seq x y z
N MET A 1 -1.19 -13.92 14.26
CA MET A 1 -2.03 -14.12 13.09
C MET A 1 -1.55 -13.30 11.93
N ASN A 2 -1.64 -13.80 10.73
CA ASN A 2 -0.94 -13.30 9.55
C ASN A 2 -1.79 -12.31 8.75
N ASN A 3 -2.36 -11.30 9.43
CA ASN A 3 -3.16 -10.28 8.77
C ASN A 3 -2.32 -9.07 8.36
N ILE A 4 -1.48 -8.61 9.29
CA ILE A 4 -0.68 -7.41 9.12
C ILE A 4 0.60 -7.50 9.95
N TYR A 5 1.67 -6.93 9.42
CA TYR A 5 2.91 -6.71 10.14
C TYR A 5 3.27 -5.23 10.06
N LYS A 6 3.09 -4.51 11.16
CA LYS A 6 3.47 -3.10 11.26
C LYS A 6 4.95 -3.01 11.60
N PHE A 7 5.66 -2.12 10.92
CA PHE A 7 7.09 -1.95 11.17
C PHE A 7 7.51 -0.50 11.00
N ASP A 8 8.57 -0.14 11.68
CA ASP A 8 9.16 1.18 11.55
C ASP A 8 10.13 1.17 10.36
N PHE A 9 9.95 2.13 9.48
CA PHE A 9 10.84 2.34 8.36
C PHE A 9 10.84 3.83 8.03
N ALA A 10 12.04 4.43 7.99
CA ALA A 10 12.21 5.83 7.66
C ALA A 10 12.13 6.03 6.15
N VAL A 11 10.93 5.83 5.57
CA VAL A 11 10.70 6.10 4.15
C VAL A 11 10.88 7.60 3.90
N ASN A 12 11.49 7.93 2.77
CA ASN A 12 11.63 9.33 2.38
C ASN A 12 10.32 9.82 1.77
N GLU A 13 9.44 10.36 2.63
CA GLU A 13 8.13 10.84 2.20
C GLU A 13 8.24 12.02 1.21
N ASP A 14 9.26 12.85 1.35
CA ASP A 14 9.46 13.98 0.43
C ASP A 14 9.71 13.50 -1.00
N ILE A 15 10.51 12.45 -1.17
CA ILE A 15 10.74 11.85 -2.49
C ILE A 15 9.44 11.24 -3.04
N LEU A 16 8.69 10.51 -2.20
CA LEU A 16 7.42 9.92 -2.62
C LEU A 16 6.41 11.00 -3.02
N LEU A 17 6.30 12.05 -2.22
CA LEU A 17 5.36 13.14 -2.49
C LEU A 17 5.75 13.92 -3.75
N LEU A 18 7.03 14.16 -3.96
CA LEU A 18 7.54 14.83 -5.15
C LEU A 18 7.22 14.01 -6.40
N GLU A 19 7.41 12.71 -6.36
CA GLU A 19 7.08 11.82 -7.47
C GLU A 19 5.56 11.78 -7.70
N TYR A 20 4.77 11.71 -6.64
CA TYR A 20 3.31 11.76 -6.76
C TYR A 20 2.87 13.04 -7.45
N ASP A 21 3.38 14.20 -7.02
CA ASP A 21 3.05 15.50 -7.63
C ASP A 21 3.41 15.55 -9.11
N ARG A 22 4.53 14.89 -9.48
CA ARG A 22 4.98 14.83 -10.88
C ARG A 22 4.06 13.98 -11.75
N VAL A 23 3.47 12.89 -11.21
CA VAL A 23 2.71 11.91 -12.00
C VAL A 23 1.19 11.94 -11.74
N LYS A 24 0.71 12.70 -10.78
CA LYS A 24 -0.72 12.68 -10.39
C LYS A 24 -1.68 13.03 -11.54
N HIS A 25 -1.22 13.80 -12.53
CA HIS A 25 -2.01 14.10 -13.73
C HIS A 25 -2.27 12.87 -14.60
N LEU A 26 -1.53 11.78 -14.40
CA LEU A 26 -1.72 10.50 -15.07
C LEU A 26 -2.66 9.59 -14.29
N ALA A 27 -3.23 10.08 -13.18
CA ALA A 27 -4.11 9.28 -12.35
C ALA A 27 -5.31 8.79 -13.14
N GLU A 28 -5.60 7.50 -12.99
CA GLU A 28 -6.73 6.84 -13.61
C GLU A 28 -7.76 6.50 -12.56
N ASP A 29 -9.05 6.51 -12.95
CA ASP A 29 -10.08 5.96 -12.11
C ASP A 29 -9.81 4.47 -11.93
N TYR A 30 -9.97 4.00 -10.69
CA TYR A 30 -9.89 2.57 -10.45
C TYR A 30 -11.17 1.92 -10.99
N ILE A 31 -11.01 0.88 -11.80
CA ILE A 31 -12.12 0.08 -12.33
C ILE A 31 -12.04 -1.28 -11.67
N ASP A 32 -13.10 -1.68 -10.96
CA ASP A 32 -13.13 -2.96 -10.28
C ASP A 32 -13.31 -4.12 -11.28
N PRO A 33 -13.16 -5.39 -10.83
CA PRO A 33 -13.32 -6.54 -11.73
C PRO A 33 -14.71 -6.67 -12.40
N ARG A 34 -15.72 -5.98 -11.88
CA ARG A 34 -17.07 -5.95 -12.47
C ARG A 34 -17.22 -4.85 -13.52
N GLY A 35 -16.18 -4.04 -13.74
CA GLY A 35 -16.18 -2.92 -14.66
C GLY A 35 -16.78 -1.64 -14.11
N GLN A 36 -16.98 -1.53 -12.80
CA GLN A 36 -17.48 -0.30 -12.17
C GLN A 36 -16.34 0.64 -11.84
N VAL A 37 -16.53 1.93 -12.12
CA VAL A 37 -15.58 2.98 -11.76
C VAL A 37 -15.73 3.30 -10.27
N GLU A 38 -14.63 3.24 -9.56
CA GLU A 38 -14.58 3.56 -8.13
C GLU A 38 -14.19 5.01 -7.89
N ASP A 39 -14.45 5.51 -6.67
CA ASP A 39 -14.22 6.91 -6.33
C ASP A 39 -12.78 7.21 -5.92
N TRP A 40 -11.87 6.26 -6.06
CA TRP A 40 -10.45 6.49 -5.80
C TRP A 40 -9.63 6.40 -7.07
N LYS A 41 -8.43 6.96 -7.02
CA LYS A 41 -7.50 7.03 -8.15
C LYS A 41 -6.33 6.10 -7.95
N MET A 42 -5.83 5.54 -9.04
CA MET A 42 -4.63 4.72 -9.05
C MET A 42 -3.65 5.30 -10.08
N ILE A 43 -2.37 5.32 -9.71
CA ILE A 43 -1.31 5.80 -10.58
C ILE A 43 -0.20 4.75 -10.59
N LYS A 44 0.03 4.15 -11.76
CA LYS A 44 1.19 3.27 -11.97
C LYS A 44 2.44 4.13 -12.01
N CYS A 45 3.50 3.67 -11.37
CA CYS A 45 4.76 4.42 -11.32
C CYS A 45 5.94 3.48 -11.37
N ASN A 46 7.08 4.03 -11.83
CA ASN A 46 8.32 3.27 -11.92
C ASN A 46 9.47 4.29 -11.85
N PHE A 47 9.92 4.58 -10.63
CA PHE A 47 10.95 5.60 -10.40
C PHE A 47 12.06 5.04 -9.50
N HIS A 48 13.18 5.76 -9.46
CA HIS A 48 14.38 5.25 -8.80
C HIS A 48 14.19 4.85 -7.35
N TYR A 49 13.46 5.64 -6.58
CA TYR A 49 13.24 5.34 -5.17
C TYR A 49 12.39 4.07 -4.98
N ALA A 50 11.40 3.85 -5.85
CA ALA A 50 10.64 2.60 -5.83
C ALA A 50 11.56 1.40 -6.08
N LYS A 51 12.44 1.49 -7.08
CA LYS A 51 13.41 0.44 -7.38
C LYS A 51 14.38 0.22 -6.22
N TYR A 52 14.80 1.30 -5.57
CA TYR A 52 15.62 1.22 -4.36
C TYR A 52 14.93 0.45 -3.24
N LEU A 53 13.66 0.75 -2.98
CA LEU A 53 12.90 0.07 -1.93
C LEU A 53 12.70 -1.42 -2.24
N ILE A 54 12.39 -1.75 -3.49
CA ILE A 54 12.24 -3.13 -3.94
C ILE A 54 13.54 -3.90 -3.71
N LYS A 55 14.67 -3.31 -4.05
CA LYS A 55 15.99 -3.92 -3.83
C LYS A 55 16.33 -4.01 -2.34
N TYR A 56 16.05 -2.95 -1.59
CA TYR A 56 16.33 -2.90 -0.16
C TYR A 56 15.65 -4.06 0.59
N PHE A 57 14.40 -4.34 0.28
CA PHE A 57 13.65 -5.45 0.88
C PHE A 57 13.86 -6.78 0.15
N MET A 58 14.69 -6.81 -0.88
CA MET A 58 14.96 -8.02 -1.68
C MET A 58 13.68 -8.65 -2.24
N LEU A 59 12.78 -7.81 -2.74
CA LEU A 59 11.51 -8.25 -3.30
C LEU A 59 11.70 -8.72 -4.75
N GLY A 60 10.84 -9.66 -5.16
CA GLY A 60 10.86 -10.21 -6.51
C GLY A 60 9.92 -9.49 -7.46
N GLU A 61 8.76 -10.08 -7.77
CA GLU A 61 7.79 -9.50 -8.70
C GLU A 61 6.91 -8.50 -7.98
N VAL A 62 7.11 -7.21 -8.24
CA VAL A 62 6.46 -6.11 -7.54
C VAL A 62 5.94 -5.07 -8.52
N ARG A 63 4.77 -4.52 -8.25
CA ARG A 63 4.18 -3.39 -8.98
C ARG A 63 4.01 -2.19 -8.06
N PRO A 64 4.85 -1.14 -8.20
CA PRO A 64 4.68 0.09 -7.42
C PRO A 64 3.50 0.90 -7.95
N ARG A 65 2.69 1.43 -7.04
CA ARG A 65 1.55 2.28 -7.39
C ARG A 65 1.27 3.29 -6.29
N PHE A 66 0.75 4.46 -6.68
CA PHE A 66 0.09 5.37 -5.75
C PHE A 66 -1.41 5.14 -5.81
N TYR A 67 -2.06 5.26 -4.66
CA TYR A 67 -3.51 5.29 -4.54
C TYR A 67 -3.92 6.54 -3.80
N PHE A 68 -4.92 7.23 -4.32
CA PHE A 68 -5.47 8.42 -3.69
C PHE A 68 -6.96 8.21 -3.41
N LEU A 69 -7.33 8.33 -2.14
CA LEU A 69 -8.71 8.24 -1.67
C LEU A 69 -9.11 9.58 -1.06
N PRO A 70 -10.06 10.29 -1.66
CA PRO A 70 -10.63 11.48 -1.01
C PRO A 70 -11.28 11.12 0.34
N LYS A 71 -11.29 12.06 1.26
CA LYS A 71 -12.01 11.91 2.51
C LYS A 71 -13.49 11.58 2.25
N GLY A 72 -14.00 10.57 2.94
CA GLY A 72 -15.38 10.11 2.79
C GLY A 72 -15.56 8.95 1.82
N VAL A 73 -14.52 8.60 1.04
CA VAL A 73 -14.57 7.47 0.12
C VAL A 73 -14.25 6.18 0.86
N GLU A 74 -15.01 5.13 0.58
CA GLU A 74 -14.79 3.81 1.16
C GLU A 74 -14.27 2.84 0.12
N ILE A 75 -13.32 1.98 0.53
CA ILE A 75 -12.98 0.77 -0.21
C ILE A 75 -13.75 -0.37 0.43
N PRO A 76 -14.71 -0.98 -0.28
CA PRO A 76 -15.50 -2.08 0.29
C PRO A 76 -14.65 -3.30 0.55
N GLU A 77 -15.16 -4.18 1.40
CA GLU A 77 -14.50 -5.42 1.77
C GLU A 77 -14.22 -6.29 0.54
N HIS A 78 -12.96 -6.71 0.38
CA HIS A 78 -12.52 -7.49 -0.77
C HIS A 78 -11.22 -8.25 -0.47
N ILE A 79 -10.87 -9.16 -1.38
CA ILE A 79 -9.59 -9.85 -1.44
C ILE A 79 -8.92 -9.45 -2.75
N ASP A 80 -7.62 -9.20 -2.74
CA ASP A 80 -6.87 -8.94 -3.97
C ASP A 80 -6.61 -10.26 -4.71
N ASN A 81 -7.04 -10.35 -5.96
CA ASN A 81 -7.05 -11.62 -6.68
C ASN A 81 -5.67 -12.20 -7.00
N ASN A 82 -4.72 -11.36 -7.42
CA ASN A 82 -3.40 -11.84 -7.89
C ASN A 82 -2.25 -11.47 -6.97
N THR A 83 -2.48 -10.59 -6.03
CA THR A 83 -1.46 -10.09 -5.12
C THR A 83 -1.37 -10.99 -3.90
N LYS A 84 -0.16 -11.43 -3.55
CA LYS A 84 0.07 -12.25 -2.34
C LYS A 84 0.04 -11.42 -1.07
N CYS A 85 0.66 -10.25 -1.14
CA CYS A 85 0.74 -9.29 -0.05
C CYS A 85 1.19 -7.94 -0.61
N SER A 86 1.20 -6.91 0.23
CA SER A 86 1.70 -5.60 -0.18
C SER A 86 2.39 -4.87 0.96
N ILE A 87 3.41 -4.09 0.63
CA ILE A 87 3.99 -3.13 1.58
C ILE A 87 3.33 -1.77 1.30
N ASN A 88 2.73 -1.22 2.34
CA ASN A 88 1.96 0.02 2.27
C ASN A 88 2.65 1.12 3.07
N PHE A 89 2.83 2.28 2.42
CA PHE A 89 3.36 3.48 3.06
C PHE A 89 2.31 4.58 2.96
N LEU A 90 1.78 5.03 4.10
CA LEU A 90 0.90 6.20 4.14
C LEU A 90 1.75 7.47 4.07
N ILE A 91 1.42 8.34 3.14
CA ILE A 91 2.21 9.55 2.85
C ILE A 91 1.49 10.76 3.44
N ASN A 92 2.23 11.58 4.18
CA ASN A 92 1.75 12.85 4.72
C ASN A 92 0.46 12.71 5.53
N SER A 93 0.29 11.55 6.20
CA SER A 93 -0.90 11.30 7.00
C SER A 93 -0.74 11.89 8.41
N LYS A 94 -1.84 12.45 8.93
CA LYS A 94 -1.89 13.02 10.29
C LYS A 94 -2.85 12.24 11.18
N ASN A 95 -3.99 11.83 10.62
CA ASN A 95 -5.03 11.11 11.32
C ASN A 95 -5.65 10.06 10.40
N PRO A 96 -4.88 9.04 9.99
CA PRO A 96 -5.37 8.07 9.01
C PRO A 96 -6.46 7.18 9.57
N ALA A 97 -7.44 6.87 8.74
CA ALA A 97 -8.40 5.81 9.05
C ALA A 97 -7.68 4.45 9.06
N PRO A 98 -8.16 3.50 9.84
CA PRO A 98 -7.56 2.16 9.85
C PRO A 98 -7.87 1.37 8.59
N VAL A 99 -7.09 0.34 8.31
CA VAL A 99 -7.51 -0.76 7.46
C VAL A 99 -8.24 -1.78 8.33
N THR A 100 -9.39 -2.25 7.87
CA THR A 100 -10.14 -3.30 8.57
C THR A 100 -9.85 -4.63 7.88
N ILE A 101 -9.35 -5.61 8.62
CA ILE A 101 -9.04 -6.94 8.10
C ILE A 101 -9.80 -7.96 8.92
N GLU A 102 -10.68 -8.71 8.25
CA GLU A 102 -11.53 -9.71 8.89
C GLU A 102 -12.23 -9.15 10.14
N GLY A 103 -12.79 -7.94 10.02
CA GLY A 103 -13.55 -7.27 11.07
C GLY A 103 -12.72 -6.59 12.15
N VAL A 104 -11.40 -6.57 12.06
CA VAL A 104 -10.52 -5.93 13.05
C VAL A 104 -9.82 -4.72 12.42
N ASP A 105 -9.86 -3.59 13.14
CA ASP A 105 -9.24 -2.34 12.71
C ASP A 105 -7.76 -2.30 13.08
N TYR A 106 -6.93 -1.96 12.10
CA TYR A 106 -5.48 -1.80 12.30
C TYR A 106 -5.03 -0.41 11.84
N TYR A 107 -4.40 0.31 12.75
CA TYR A 107 -3.80 1.61 12.47
C TYR A 107 -2.32 1.41 12.15
N TYR A 108 -1.83 2.05 11.10
CA TYR A 108 -0.43 1.93 10.70
C TYR A 108 0.05 3.18 9.98
N LYS A 109 1.36 3.33 9.89
CA LYS A 109 2.01 4.26 8.98
C LYS A 109 2.72 3.49 7.86
N THR A 110 3.42 2.44 8.22
CA THR A 110 4.07 1.51 7.30
C THR A 110 3.73 0.09 7.73
N CYS A 111 3.30 -0.74 6.79
CA CYS A 111 2.96 -2.12 7.10
C CYS A 111 3.13 -3.05 5.91
N LEU A 112 3.28 -4.32 6.22
CA LEU A 112 3.03 -5.42 5.30
C LEU A 112 1.60 -5.90 5.52
N LEU A 113 0.80 -5.90 4.47
CA LEU A 113 -0.60 -6.28 4.50
C LEU A 113 -0.79 -7.63 3.79
N ASN A 114 -1.51 -8.55 4.44
CA ASN A 114 -1.92 -9.78 3.78
C ASN A 114 -3.16 -9.52 2.92
N THR A 115 -2.94 -9.28 1.63
CA THR A 115 -4.01 -8.97 0.69
C THR A 115 -4.89 -10.16 0.33
N GLN A 116 -4.54 -11.37 0.79
CA GLN A 116 -5.34 -12.58 0.66
C GLN A 116 -6.44 -12.68 1.72
N LYS A 117 -6.45 -11.76 2.68
CA LYS A 117 -7.48 -11.65 3.71
C LYS A 117 -8.49 -10.57 3.33
N MET A 118 -9.76 -10.77 3.69
CA MET A 118 -10.81 -9.78 3.45
C MET A 118 -10.47 -8.48 4.15
N HIS A 119 -10.35 -7.40 3.38
CA HIS A 119 -9.95 -6.10 3.92
C HIS A 119 -10.74 -4.95 3.29
N SER A 120 -10.85 -3.87 4.04
CA SER A 120 -11.61 -2.68 3.65
C SER A 120 -11.03 -1.43 4.29
N VAL A 121 -11.41 -0.26 3.77
CA VAL A 121 -11.06 1.03 4.37
C VAL A 121 -12.29 1.94 4.34
N LYS A 122 -12.67 2.47 5.51
CA LYS A 122 -13.67 3.53 5.63
C LYS A 122 -12.93 4.85 5.87
N ASN A 123 -12.62 5.53 4.78
CA ASN A 123 -11.73 6.69 4.80
C ASN A 123 -12.47 7.98 5.20
N ASN A 124 -12.84 8.09 6.46
CA ASN A 124 -13.69 9.19 6.96
C ASN A 124 -12.95 10.29 7.72
N THR A 125 -11.64 10.26 7.81
CA THR A 125 -10.86 11.19 8.63
C THR A 125 -10.08 12.23 7.84
N GLU A 126 -9.47 11.86 6.72
CA GLU A 126 -8.66 12.74 5.89
C GLU A 126 -8.50 12.15 4.49
N ASP A 127 -8.01 12.95 3.53
CA ASP A 127 -7.56 12.42 2.26
C ASP A 127 -6.43 11.41 2.49
N ARG A 128 -6.47 10.29 1.78
CA ARG A 128 -5.51 9.20 1.98
C ARG A 128 -4.65 9.03 0.74
N LEU A 129 -3.36 9.27 0.89
CA LEU A 129 -2.37 9.01 -0.14
C LEU A 129 -1.52 7.81 0.30
N LEU A 130 -1.50 6.78 -0.52
CA LEU A 130 -0.83 5.53 -0.25
C LEU A 130 0.17 5.22 -1.36
N PHE A 131 1.43 4.95 -1.00
CA PHE A 131 2.37 4.29 -1.89
C PHE A 131 2.38 2.81 -1.57
N LYS A 132 2.11 1.98 -2.57
CA LYS A 132 1.90 0.55 -2.39
C LYS A 132 2.84 -0.24 -3.28
N LEU A 133 3.57 -1.17 -2.68
CA LEU A 133 4.34 -2.18 -3.39
C LEU A 133 3.55 -3.48 -3.36
N SER A 134 2.85 -3.78 -4.46
CA SER A 134 2.06 -5.00 -4.61
C SER A 134 2.97 -6.15 -5.01
N ILE A 135 2.98 -7.23 -4.24
CA ILE A 135 3.89 -8.36 -4.38
C ILE A 135 3.14 -9.57 -4.91
N PHE A 136 3.62 -10.15 -6.01
CA PHE A 136 2.90 -11.18 -6.76
C PHE A 136 3.46 -12.59 -6.60
N ASP A 137 4.69 -12.74 -6.13
CA ASP A 137 5.39 -14.03 -6.05
C ASP A 137 5.56 -14.55 -4.62
N ASP A 138 6.04 -13.72 -3.71
CA ASP A 138 6.30 -14.12 -2.33
C ASP A 138 5.07 -13.93 -1.44
N ASP A 139 4.82 -14.88 -0.55
CA ASP A 139 3.72 -14.79 0.40
C ASP A 139 4.04 -13.85 1.59
N PHE A 140 3.04 -13.62 2.43
CA PHE A 140 3.14 -12.73 3.57
C PHE A 140 4.30 -13.11 4.52
N GLU A 141 4.43 -14.38 4.86
CA GLU A 141 5.48 -14.82 5.80
C GLU A 141 6.89 -14.65 5.24
N THR A 142 7.06 -14.97 3.96
CA THR A 142 8.36 -14.79 3.28
C THR A 142 8.76 -13.34 3.26
N VAL A 143 7.84 -12.43 2.89
CA VAL A 143 8.13 -10.98 2.84
C VAL A 143 8.36 -10.43 4.24
N LYS A 144 7.61 -10.88 5.23
CA LYS A 144 7.81 -10.48 6.64
C LYS A 144 9.25 -10.77 7.09
N GLU A 145 9.77 -11.97 6.78
CA GLU A 145 11.15 -12.30 7.10
C GLU A 145 12.17 -11.44 6.35
N LYS A 146 11.91 -11.13 5.08
CA LYS A 146 12.75 -10.22 4.29
C LYS A 146 12.80 -8.82 4.91
N ILE A 147 11.67 -8.31 5.39
CA ILE A 147 11.60 -7.00 6.06
C ILE A 147 12.42 -7.01 7.36
N LYS A 148 12.25 -8.06 8.18
CA LYS A 148 13.01 -8.20 9.43
C LYS A 148 14.51 -8.25 9.15
N ASN A 149 14.93 -9.02 8.17
CA ASN A 149 16.33 -9.16 7.79
C ASN A 149 16.90 -7.84 7.26
N ALA A 150 16.14 -7.11 6.45
CA ALA A 150 16.55 -5.80 5.95
C ALA A 150 16.77 -4.81 7.08
N ASN A 151 15.84 -4.74 8.04
CA ASN A 151 15.93 -3.84 9.19
C ASN A 151 17.10 -4.20 10.11
N ASN A 152 17.49 -5.46 10.19
CA ASN A 152 18.61 -5.91 11.02
C ASN A 152 19.97 -5.67 10.38
N ARG A 153 20.04 -5.32 9.09
CA ARG A 153 21.31 -5.01 8.41
C ARG A 153 21.82 -3.59 8.69
N ASN A 154 21.00 -2.76 9.28
CA ASN A 154 21.34 -1.34 9.55
C ASN A 154 21.71 -1.10 11.00
#